data_5dd053d2c50c90e2d6c7ea5655a715de
#
_entry.id   5dd053d2c50c90e2d6c7ea5655a715de
#
_cell.length_a   1.000
_cell.length_b   1.000
_cell.length_c   1.000
_cell.angle_alpha   90.00
_cell.angle_beta   90.00
_cell.angle_gamma   90.00
#
_symmetry.space_group_name_H-M   'P 1'
#
loop_
_entity.id
_entity.type
_entity.pdbx_description
1 polymer ?
#
loop_
_entity_poly.entity_id
_entity_poly.type
_entity_poly.pdbx_seq_one_letter_code
_entity_poly.pdbx_strand_id
1 'polypeptide(L)'
;RSMATIYVGDSLAKAALKYRERFDMPVYGFSSLSGLAETDLLMEVLSRISGMPIPEKHRRWRSRLMDAMVDSHYQFGQKKIALALESDNLKAISSFLHGMGCHIQAAVSATRTRGLDGLPCENVFVGDLEDLEAAAAGADMLVANSNGRQTAAKLKIGAHLRTGIPVFDRLGAHQKVWVGYRGTMNLLFEVANL
;
A
#
# COMPACT_ATOMS: atom_id res chain seq x y z
N ARG A 1 15.35 6.64 26.78
CA ARG A 1 15.26 7.83 25.91
C ARG A 1 15.17 7.32 24.47
N SER A 2 14.22 7.83 23.66
CA SER A 2 14.12 7.45 22.24
C SER A 2 15.33 7.95 21.46
N MET A 3 15.80 7.17 20.48
CA MET A 3 16.94 7.51 19.61
C MET A 3 16.49 8.22 18.33
N ALA A 4 15.28 7.96 17.88
CA ALA A 4 14.71 8.53 16.67
C ALA A 4 13.18 8.43 16.69
N THR A 5 12.53 9.20 15.83
CA THR A 5 11.11 9.08 15.49
C THR A 5 10.99 8.49 14.10
N ILE A 6 10.20 7.43 13.96
CA ILE A 6 9.85 6.84 12.67
C ILE A 6 8.36 7.06 12.46
N TYR A 7 7.97 7.57 11.29
CA TYR A 7 6.56 7.69 10.91
C TYR A 7 6.31 7.00 9.57
N VAL A 8 5.09 6.52 9.39
CA VAL A 8 4.63 5.85 8.17
C VAL A 8 3.34 6.51 7.71
N GLY A 9 3.29 6.86 6.45
CA GLY A 9 2.20 7.62 5.83
C GLY A 9 2.49 9.12 5.77
N ASP A 10 2.26 9.69 4.59
CA ASP A 10 2.52 11.12 4.34
C ASP A 10 1.62 12.05 5.17
N SER A 11 0.47 11.55 5.63
CA SER A 11 -0.46 12.26 6.52
C SER A 11 0.19 12.64 7.87
N LEU A 12 1.15 11.88 8.34
CA LEU A 12 1.84 12.09 9.63
C LEU A 12 3.07 13.00 9.53
N ALA A 13 3.51 13.37 8.32
CA ALA A 13 4.75 14.12 8.11
C ALA A 13 4.80 15.44 8.91
N LYS A 14 3.71 16.22 8.93
CA LYS A 14 3.65 17.50 9.67
C LYS A 14 3.78 17.29 11.18
N ALA A 15 3.16 16.26 11.74
CA ALA A 15 3.27 15.94 13.16
C ALA A 15 4.69 15.52 13.52
N ALA A 16 5.31 14.67 12.70
CA ALA A 16 6.68 14.21 12.90
C ALA A 16 7.71 15.34 12.84
N LEU A 17 7.54 16.33 11.95
CA LEU A 17 8.40 17.51 11.89
C LEU A 17 8.31 18.36 13.16
N LYS A 18 7.09 18.55 13.72
CA LYS A 18 6.93 19.23 15.02
C LYS A 18 7.64 18.51 16.17
N TYR A 19 7.66 17.17 16.13
CA TYR A 19 8.43 16.38 17.10
C TYR A 19 9.93 16.62 16.97
N ARG A 20 10.45 16.67 15.74
CA ARG A 20 11.86 17.00 15.49
C ARG A 20 12.23 18.37 16.09
N GLU A 21 11.42 19.39 15.81
CA GLU A 21 11.66 20.75 16.31
C GLU A 21 11.61 20.81 17.86
N ARG A 22 10.66 20.11 18.47
CA ARG A 22 10.43 20.16 19.93
C ARG A 22 11.46 19.37 20.72
N PHE A 23 11.96 18.26 20.19
CA PHE A 23 12.79 17.30 20.95
C PHE A 23 14.20 17.15 20.41
N ASP A 24 14.55 17.89 19.36
CA ASP A 24 15.84 17.79 18.66
C ASP A 24 16.21 16.33 18.38
N MET A 25 15.27 15.58 17.79
CA MET A 25 15.38 14.15 17.59
C MET A 25 15.33 13.83 16.10
N PRO A 26 16.21 12.96 15.57
CA PRO A 26 16.15 12.50 14.18
C PRO A 26 14.78 11.92 13.82
N VAL A 27 14.26 12.30 12.65
CA VAL A 27 12.98 11.83 12.14
C VAL A 27 13.18 11.15 10.79
N TYR A 28 12.64 9.94 10.64
CA TYR A 28 12.65 9.15 9.43
C TYR A 28 11.23 8.88 8.96
N GLY A 29 10.92 9.26 7.73
CA GLY A 29 9.58 9.12 7.14
C GLY A 29 9.56 8.10 6.04
N PHE A 30 8.48 7.31 6.01
CA PHE A 30 8.19 6.33 4.97
C PHE A 30 6.76 6.57 4.47
N SER A 31 6.58 6.69 3.16
CA SER A 31 5.23 6.78 2.59
C SER A 31 4.47 5.48 2.76
N SER A 32 5.18 4.36 2.77
CA SER A 32 4.66 3.01 2.96
C SER A 32 5.73 2.10 3.54
N LEU A 33 5.31 0.96 4.09
CA LEU A 33 6.18 -0.18 4.41
C LEU A 33 5.74 -1.46 3.67
N SER A 34 4.84 -1.32 2.68
CA SER A 34 4.42 -2.41 1.79
C SER A 34 5.24 -2.33 0.50
N GLY A 35 5.95 -3.38 0.19
CA GLY A 35 6.86 -3.42 -0.95
C GLY A 35 8.27 -3.85 -0.56
N LEU A 36 9.05 -4.27 -1.57
CA LEU A 36 10.44 -4.70 -1.37
C LEU A 36 11.33 -3.48 -1.04
N ALA A 37 11.26 -2.45 -1.87
CA ALA A 37 12.11 -1.26 -1.73
C ALA A 37 11.82 -0.49 -0.43
N GLU A 38 10.55 -0.32 -0.07
CA GLU A 38 10.13 0.35 1.16
C GLU A 38 10.61 -0.38 2.41
N THR A 39 10.56 -1.71 2.36
CA THR A 39 11.06 -2.55 3.47
C THR A 39 12.58 -2.53 3.52
N ASP A 40 13.28 -2.55 2.39
CA ASP A 40 14.74 -2.42 2.31
C ASP A 40 15.19 -1.11 2.94
N LEU A 41 14.55 0.01 2.58
CA LEU A 41 14.85 1.33 3.14
C LEU A 41 14.62 1.38 4.66
N LEU A 42 13.54 0.79 5.16
CA LEU A 42 13.32 0.67 6.61
C LEU A 42 14.45 -0.10 7.29
N MET A 43 14.86 -1.24 6.74
CA MET A 43 15.92 -2.06 7.32
C MET A 43 17.27 -1.36 7.31
N GLU A 44 17.58 -0.58 6.29
CA GLU A 44 18.79 0.26 6.22
C GLU A 44 18.78 1.35 7.30
N VAL A 45 17.64 2.04 7.46
CA VAL A 45 17.46 3.08 8.51
C VAL A 45 17.64 2.47 9.89
N LEU A 46 17.01 1.33 10.16
CA LEU A 46 17.13 0.64 11.45
C LEU A 46 18.56 0.16 11.73
N SER A 47 19.25 -0.36 10.72
CA SER A 47 20.65 -0.74 10.82
C SER A 47 21.54 0.46 11.15
N ARG A 48 21.30 1.60 10.51
CA ARG A 48 22.04 2.86 10.76
C ARG A 48 21.80 3.38 12.18
N ILE A 49 20.55 3.40 12.64
CA ILE A 49 20.21 3.88 14.00
C ILE A 49 20.81 2.98 15.08
N SER A 50 20.76 1.67 14.88
CA SER A 50 21.25 0.70 15.88
C SER A 50 22.75 0.46 15.83
N GLY A 51 23.43 0.82 14.74
CA GLY A 51 24.81 0.43 14.48
C GLY A 51 25.02 -1.07 14.22
N MET A 52 23.92 -1.83 14.08
CA MET A 52 23.96 -3.29 13.92
C MET A 52 23.65 -3.70 12.48
N PRO A 53 24.27 -4.76 11.95
CA PRO A 53 23.93 -5.26 10.63
C PRO A 53 22.51 -5.81 10.58
N ILE A 54 21.90 -5.79 9.39
CA ILE A 54 20.58 -6.40 9.18
C ILE A 54 20.63 -7.89 9.53
N PRO A 55 19.81 -8.37 10.49
CA PRO A 55 19.84 -9.77 10.89
C PRO A 55 19.53 -10.73 9.75
N GLU A 56 20.17 -11.90 9.75
CA GLU A 56 20.03 -12.95 8.72
C GLU A 56 18.57 -13.38 8.50
N LYS A 57 17.76 -13.39 9.56
CA LYS A 57 16.34 -13.66 9.49
C LYS A 57 15.62 -12.75 8.48
N HIS A 58 15.93 -11.44 8.47
CA HIS A 58 15.31 -10.47 7.56
C HIS A 58 15.85 -10.59 6.14
N ARG A 59 17.13 -10.89 5.95
CA ARG A 59 17.70 -11.19 4.65
C ARG A 59 17.04 -12.41 3.99
N ARG A 60 16.79 -13.47 4.74
CA ARG A 60 16.05 -14.65 4.25
C ARG A 60 14.61 -14.33 3.85
N TRP A 61 13.91 -13.47 4.61
CA TRP A 61 12.55 -13.05 4.21
C TRP A 61 12.56 -12.17 2.97
N ARG A 62 13.59 -11.32 2.81
CA ARG A 62 13.79 -10.54 1.58
C ARG A 62 13.93 -11.45 0.35
N SER A 63 14.81 -12.45 0.42
CA SER A 63 14.99 -13.40 -0.69
C SER A 63 13.70 -14.14 -1.03
N ARG A 64 12.97 -14.64 -0.02
CA ARG A 64 11.67 -15.29 -0.24
C ARG A 64 10.63 -14.38 -0.90
N LEU A 65 10.60 -13.10 -0.52
CA LEU A 65 9.72 -12.14 -1.18
C LEU A 65 10.11 -11.95 -2.64
N MET A 66 11.40 -11.82 -2.93
CA MET A 66 11.88 -11.69 -4.32
C MET A 66 11.48 -12.92 -5.17
N ASP A 67 11.70 -14.13 -4.65
CA ASP A 67 11.30 -15.36 -5.33
C ASP A 67 9.78 -15.38 -5.58
N ALA A 68 8.98 -15.04 -4.56
CA ALA A 68 7.54 -14.97 -4.68
C ALA A 68 7.06 -13.91 -5.70
N MET A 69 7.74 -12.76 -5.77
CA MET A 69 7.42 -11.73 -6.78
C MET A 69 7.68 -12.22 -8.20
N VAL A 70 8.77 -12.95 -8.43
CA VAL A 70 9.08 -13.56 -9.72
C VAL A 70 8.04 -14.62 -10.08
N ASP A 71 7.73 -15.53 -9.17
CA ASP A 71 6.77 -16.61 -9.38
C ASP A 71 5.34 -16.09 -9.67
N SER A 72 4.97 -14.98 -9.04
CA SER A 72 3.63 -14.38 -9.16
C SER A 72 3.50 -13.37 -10.31
N HIS A 73 4.58 -13.02 -10.98
CA HIS A 73 4.63 -11.90 -11.94
C HIS A 73 3.51 -11.97 -13.00
N TYR A 74 3.22 -13.14 -13.53
CA TYR A 74 2.19 -13.33 -14.57
C TYR A 74 0.77 -13.00 -14.07
N GLN A 75 0.53 -13.07 -12.77
CA GLN A 75 -0.78 -12.74 -12.19
C GLN A 75 -1.05 -11.24 -12.11
N PHE A 76 -0.01 -10.42 -12.25
CA PHE A 76 -0.08 -8.96 -12.12
C PHE A 76 0.04 -8.23 -13.45
N GLY A 77 0.86 -8.75 -14.35
CA GLY A 77 1.24 -8.05 -15.57
C GLY A 77 0.04 -7.55 -16.38
N GLN A 78 0.03 -6.23 -16.66
CA GLN A 78 -0.98 -5.53 -17.47
C GLN A 78 -2.40 -5.50 -16.89
N LYS A 79 -2.69 -6.07 -15.70
CA LYS A 79 -4.01 -5.96 -15.07
C LYS A 79 -4.35 -4.50 -14.79
N LYS A 80 -5.56 -4.10 -15.14
CA LYS A 80 -6.12 -2.77 -14.89
C LYS A 80 -6.76 -2.73 -13.52
N ILE A 81 -6.31 -1.82 -12.68
CA ILE A 81 -6.74 -1.72 -11.29
C ILE A 81 -7.41 -0.38 -11.02
N ALA A 82 -8.55 -0.41 -10.36
CA ALA A 82 -9.19 0.79 -9.83
C ALA A 82 -9.21 0.74 -8.29
N LEU A 83 -8.87 1.85 -7.63
CA LEU A 83 -8.75 1.90 -6.18
C LEU A 83 -9.59 3.03 -5.57
N ALA A 84 -10.23 2.77 -4.41
CA ALA A 84 -10.83 3.80 -3.57
C ALA A 84 -10.45 3.56 -2.10
N LEU A 85 -9.52 4.38 -1.60
CA LEU A 85 -8.92 4.22 -0.26
C LEU A 85 -8.56 5.59 0.34
N GLU A 86 -8.24 5.59 1.63
CA GLU A 86 -7.56 6.71 2.29
C GLU A 86 -6.19 6.91 1.64
N SER A 87 -5.73 8.15 1.59
CA SER A 87 -4.57 8.55 0.78
C SER A 87 -3.28 7.77 1.06
N ASP A 88 -2.98 7.44 2.32
CA ASP A 88 -1.76 6.70 2.66
C ASP A 88 -1.86 5.23 2.20
N ASN A 89 -3.02 4.58 2.39
CA ASN A 89 -3.29 3.25 1.89
C ASN A 89 -3.34 3.23 0.36
N LEU A 90 -3.95 4.24 -0.24
CA LEU A 90 -4.02 4.40 -1.69
C LEU A 90 -2.61 4.41 -2.29
N LYS A 91 -1.70 5.22 -1.72
CA LYS A 91 -0.32 5.29 -2.16
C LYS A 91 0.43 3.97 -1.96
N ALA A 92 0.28 3.36 -0.79
CA ALA A 92 0.95 2.09 -0.48
C ALA A 92 0.56 0.98 -1.45
N ILE A 93 -0.74 0.79 -1.68
CA ILE A 93 -1.25 -0.31 -2.51
C ILE A 93 -1.04 -0.03 -3.99
N SER A 94 -1.29 1.20 -4.47
CA SER A 94 -1.07 1.55 -5.88
C SER A 94 0.40 1.43 -6.27
N SER A 95 1.33 1.90 -5.43
CA SER A 95 2.77 1.78 -5.69
C SER A 95 3.22 0.33 -5.74
N PHE A 96 2.74 -0.51 -4.82
CA PHE A 96 3.05 -1.94 -4.82
C PHE A 96 2.53 -2.64 -6.09
N LEU A 97 1.26 -2.43 -6.45
CA LEU A 97 0.64 -3.05 -7.62
C LEU A 97 1.29 -2.57 -8.93
N HIS A 98 1.58 -1.28 -9.02
CA HIS A 98 2.32 -0.72 -10.15
C HIS A 98 3.72 -1.32 -10.27
N GLY A 99 4.44 -1.47 -9.15
CA GLY A 99 5.75 -2.13 -9.10
C GLY A 99 5.72 -3.60 -9.53
N MET A 100 4.56 -4.26 -9.42
CA MET A 100 4.31 -5.61 -9.93
C MET A 100 3.87 -5.65 -11.41
N GLY A 101 3.79 -4.50 -12.08
CA GLY A 101 3.41 -4.41 -13.49
C GLY A 101 1.92 -4.20 -13.77
N CYS A 102 1.11 -3.90 -12.74
CA CYS A 102 -0.27 -3.51 -12.93
C CYS A 102 -0.38 -2.08 -13.48
N HIS A 103 -1.44 -1.84 -14.24
CA HIS A 103 -1.84 -0.52 -14.71
C HIS A 103 -2.88 0.06 -13.74
N ILE A 104 -2.54 1.16 -13.09
CA ILE A 104 -3.45 1.84 -12.18
C ILE A 104 -4.32 2.81 -12.99
N GLN A 105 -5.53 2.36 -13.33
CA GLN A 105 -6.47 3.08 -14.19
C GLN A 105 -7.10 4.28 -13.47
N ALA A 106 -7.53 4.09 -12.22
CA ALA A 106 -8.18 5.10 -11.42
C ALA A 106 -7.86 4.97 -9.94
N ALA A 107 -7.69 6.09 -9.26
CA ALA A 107 -7.47 6.19 -7.84
C ALA A 107 -8.38 7.27 -7.23
N VAL A 108 -9.26 6.88 -6.30
CA VAL A 108 -10.21 7.76 -5.63
C VAL A 108 -9.89 7.85 -4.15
N SER A 109 -9.86 9.06 -3.61
CA SER A 109 -9.73 9.31 -2.18
C SER A 109 -10.77 10.31 -1.71
N ALA A 110 -11.37 10.07 -0.54
CA ALA A 110 -12.38 10.97 0.03
C ALA A 110 -11.81 12.34 0.44
N THR A 111 -10.49 12.47 0.56
CA THR A 111 -9.85 13.71 1.01
C THR A 111 -8.62 14.03 0.19
N ARG A 112 -8.42 15.32 -0.11
CA ARG A 112 -7.20 15.78 -0.75
C ARG A 112 -6.05 15.86 0.24
N THR A 113 -4.98 15.13 -0.06
CA THR A 113 -3.73 15.19 0.68
C THR A 113 -2.55 15.25 -0.29
N ARG A 114 -1.36 15.59 0.23
CA ARG A 114 -0.13 15.54 -0.58
C ARG A 114 0.25 14.13 -1.01
N GLY A 115 -0.25 13.11 -0.30
CA GLY A 115 -0.02 11.71 -0.65
C GLY A 115 -0.61 11.30 -2.00
N LEU A 116 -1.57 12.09 -2.53
CA LEU A 116 -2.14 11.87 -3.86
C LEU A 116 -1.24 12.38 -4.98
N ASP A 117 -0.31 13.28 -4.68
CA ASP A 117 0.60 13.80 -5.68
C ASP A 117 1.65 12.73 -6.02
N GLY A 118 1.85 12.46 -7.31
CA GLY A 118 2.82 11.46 -7.77
C GLY A 118 2.39 9.99 -7.60
N LEU A 119 1.10 9.71 -7.47
CA LEU A 119 0.59 8.34 -7.59
C LEU A 119 0.86 7.81 -9.00
N PRO A 120 1.22 6.52 -9.16
CA PRO A 120 1.39 5.89 -10.47
C PRO A 120 0.03 5.55 -11.10
N CYS A 121 -0.77 6.58 -11.37
CA CYS A 121 -2.16 6.45 -11.77
C CYS A 121 -2.49 7.49 -12.85
N GLU A 122 -3.26 7.08 -13.87
CA GLU A 122 -3.70 7.99 -14.93
C GLU A 122 -4.72 9.02 -14.43
N ASN A 123 -5.66 8.57 -13.59
CA ASN A 123 -6.78 9.37 -13.15
C ASN A 123 -6.87 9.36 -11.62
N VAL A 124 -6.56 10.47 -10.98
CA VAL A 124 -6.65 10.65 -9.53
C VAL A 124 -7.79 11.60 -9.20
N PHE A 125 -8.74 11.12 -8.41
CA PHE A 125 -9.94 11.88 -8.03
C PHE A 125 -10.00 12.11 -6.51
N VAL A 126 -10.52 13.25 -6.13
CA VAL A 126 -11.03 13.46 -4.77
C VAL A 126 -12.54 13.36 -4.86
N GLY A 127 -13.11 12.27 -4.32
CA GLY A 127 -14.50 11.94 -4.53
C GLY A 127 -14.94 10.71 -3.72
N ASP A 128 -15.91 10.00 -4.24
CA ASP A 128 -16.54 8.88 -3.58
C ASP A 128 -16.61 7.60 -4.46
N LEU A 129 -17.48 6.66 -4.10
CA LEU A 129 -17.62 5.40 -4.83
C LEU A 129 -18.39 5.55 -6.15
N GLU A 130 -19.14 6.64 -6.36
CA GLU A 130 -19.80 6.92 -7.64
C GLU A 130 -18.76 7.38 -8.66
N ASP A 131 -17.79 8.22 -8.23
CA ASP A 131 -16.66 8.61 -9.04
C ASP A 131 -15.78 7.39 -9.41
N LEU A 132 -15.59 6.48 -8.44
CA LEU A 132 -14.89 5.22 -8.69
C LEU A 132 -15.65 4.37 -9.72
N GLU A 133 -16.98 4.23 -9.59
CA GLU A 133 -17.80 3.45 -10.51
C GLU A 133 -17.68 3.97 -11.96
N ALA A 134 -17.71 5.28 -12.13
CA ALA A 134 -17.53 5.91 -13.44
C ALA A 134 -16.13 5.66 -14.03
N ALA A 135 -15.08 5.69 -13.19
CA ALA A 135 -13.70 5.58 -13.62
C ALA A 135 -13.16 4.13 -13.71
N ALA A 136 -13.84 3.17 -13.09
CA ALA A 136 -13.41 1.77 -13.01
C ALA A 136 -13.94 0.87 -14.14
N ALA A 137 -14.62 1.43 -15.14
CA ALA A 137 -15.14 0.66 -16.26
C ALA A 137 -14.01 -0.09 -16.98
N GLY A 138 -14.16 -1.42 -17.12
CA GLY A 138 -13.14 -2.27 -17.75
C GLY A 138 -11.91 -2.58 -16.88
N ALA A 139 -11.94 -2.28 -15.59
CA ALA A 139 -10.92 -2.72 -14.66
C ALA A 139 -11.02 -4.23 -14.39
N ASP A 140 -9.87 -4.89 -14.24
CA ASP A 140 -9.78 -6.31 -13.92
C ASP A 140 -9.95 -6.56 -12.42
N MET A 141 -9.54 -5.60 -11.59
CA MET A 141 -9.64 -5.69 -10.14
C MET A 141 -10.03 -4.35 -9.52
N LEU A 142 -10.85 -4.43 -8.48
CA LEU A 142 -11.21 -3.33 -7.61
C LEU A 142 -10.49 -3.47 -6.26
N VAL A 143 -9.93 -2.36 -5.75
CA VAL A 143 -9.35 -2.28 -4.41
C VAL A 143 -10.12 -1.24 -3.61
N ALA A 144 -10.93 -1.67 -2.68
CA ALA A 144 -11.77 -0.79 -1.88
C ALA A 144 -12.21 -1.47 -0.57
N ASN A 145 -12.83 -0.71 0.31
CA ASN A 145 -13.49 -1.26 1.49
C ASN A 145 -14.75 -2.08 1.12
N SER A 146 -15.48 -2.60 2.11
CA SER A 146 -16.64 -3.46 1.86
C SER A 146 -17.77 -2.77 1.08
N ASN A 147 -17.86 -1.44 1.12
CA ASN A 147 -18.87 -0.70 0.35
C ASN A 147 -18.63 -0.79 -1.16
N GLY A 148 -17.38 -0.93 -1.60
CA GLY A 148 -17.03 -1.16 -3.00
C GLY A 148 -17.57 -2.45 -3.61
N ARG A 149 -18.16 -3.35 -2.80
CA ARG A 149 -18.79 -4.59 -3.29
C ARG A 149 -19.92 -4.31 -4.29
N GLN A 150 -20.69 -3.25 -4.08
CA GLN A 150 -21.77 -2.89 -4.99
C GLN A 150 -21.23 -2.43 -6.34
N THR A 151 -20.21 -1.59 -6.33
CA THR A 151 -19.48 -1.13 -7.53
C THR A 151 -18.88 -2.30 -8.30
N ALA A 152 -18.20 -3.23 -7.61
CA ALA A 152 -17.65 -4.43 -8.22
C ALA A 152 -18.75 -5.29 -8.90
N ALA A 153 -19.89 -5.47 -8.24
CA ALA A 153 -21.02 -6.23 -8.79
C ALA A 153 -21.64 -5.55 -10.02
N LYS A 154 -21.88 -4.24 -9.98
CA LYS A 154 -22.42 -3.47 -11.11
C LYS A 154 -21.50 -3.53 -12.34
N LEU A 155 -20.20 -3.39 -12.13
CA LEU A 155 -19.19 -3.41 -13.18
C LEU A 155 -18.75 -4.83 -13.58
N LYS A 156 -19.28 -5.86 -12.93
CA LYS A 156 -18.93 -7.28 -13.13
C LYS A 156 -17.44 -7.57 -12.91
N ILE A 157 -16.80 -6.85 -11.99
CA ILE A 157 -15.42 -7.07 -11.60
C ILE A 157 -15.40 -8.20 -10.57
N GLY A 158 -14.85 -9.37 -10.94
CA GLY A 158 -14.79 -10.55 -10.06
C GLY A 158 -13.76 -10.40 -8.93
N ALA A 159 -12.62 -9.80 -9.24
CA ALA A 159 -11.54 -9.60 -8.28
C ALA A 159 -11.77 -8.32 -7.46
N HIS A 160 -12.03 -8.47 -6.15
CA HIS A 160 -12.20 -7.34 -5.24
C HIS A 160 -11.33 -7.53 -3.98
N LEU A 161 -10.21 -6.84 -3.90
CA LEU A 161 -9.37 -6.75 -2.71
C LEU A 161 -10.03 -5.82 -1.69
N ARG A 162 -10.52 -6.40 -0.57
CA ARG A 162 -11.09 -5.61 0.53
C ARG A 162 -10.00 -5.09 1.43
N THR A 163 -9.86 -3.78 1.46
CA THR A 163 -8.93 -3.07 2.36
C THR A 163 -9.46 -1.67 2.67
N GLY A 164 -8.83 -0.97 3.61
CA GLY A 164 -9.35 0.29 4.13
C GLY A 164 -10.42 0.08 5.21
N ILE A 165 -11.17 1.12 5.53
CA ILE A 165 -12.20 1.12 6.56
C ILE A 165 -13.51 1.66 5.96
N PRO A 166 -14.66 0.97 6.21
CA PRO A 166 -14.84 -0.27 6.98
C PRO A 166 -14.67 -1.54 6.13
N VAL A 167 -14.18 -2.63 6.73
CA VAL A 167 -14.28 -3.98 6.17
C VAL A 167 -15.10 -4.84 7.12
N PHE A 168 -16.35 -5.16 6.72
CA PHE A 168 -17.34 -5.88 7.54
C PHE A 168 -17.81 -7.20 6.91
N ASP A 169 -17.53 -7.44 5.65
CA ASP A 169 -17.95 -8.64 4.91
C ASP A 169 -16.83 -9.71 4.80
N ARG A 170 -15.73 -9.54 5.53
CA ARG A 170 -14.60 -10.48 5.58
C ARG A 170 -14.13 -10.65 7.02
N LEU A 171 -14.24 -11.88 7.54
CA LEU A 171 -13.70 -12.21 8.86
C LEU A 171 -12.18 -12.06 8.88
N GLY A 172 -11.66 -11.51 9.97
CA GLY A 172 -10.22 -11.34 10.19
C GLY A 172 -9.56 -10.25 9.35
N ALA A 173 -10.31 -9.42 8.61
CA ALA A 173 -9.75 -8.36 7.78
C ALA A 173 -8.83 -7.41 8.57
N HIS A 174 -9.20 -7.08 9.81
CA HIS A 174 -8.43 -6.22 10.71
C HIS A 174 -7.17 -6.87 11.28
N GLN A 175 -7.00 -8.18 11.10
CA GLN A 175 -5.80 -8.92 11.51
C GLN A 175 -4.76 -9.03 10.38
N LYS A 176 -5.10 -8.61 9.16
CA LYS A 176 -4.19 -8.68 8.02
C LYS A 176 -3.05 -7.68 8.16
N VAL A 177 -1.83 -8.17 8.00
CA VAL A 177 -0.62 -7.36 8.03
C VAL A 177 0.05 -7.45 6.67
N TRP A 178 0.20 -6.29 6.00
CA TRP A 178 0.78 -6.19 4.66
C TRP A 178 2.08 -5.37 4.62
N VAL A 179 2.70 -5.13 5.79
CA VAL A 179 3.94 -4.38 5.91
C VAL A 179 5.15 -5.30 6.15
N GLY A 180 6.32 -4.84 5.73
CA GLY A 180 7.56 -5.62 5.80
C GLY A 180 7.58 -6.77 4.79
N TYR A 181 8.69 -7.49 4.68
CA TYR A 181 8.84 -8.58 3.69
C TYR A 181 7.75 -9.64 3.77
N ARG A 182 7.42 -10.11 4.98
CA ARG A 182 6.38 -11.13 5.18
C ARG A 182 4.99 -10.59 4.87
N GLY A 183 4.70 -9.38 5.33
CA GLY A 183 3.39 -8.77 5.09
C GLY A 183 3.20 -8.45 3.61
N THR A 184 4.22 -7.97 2.93
CA THR A 184 4.20 -7.76 1.47
C THR A 184 3.97 -9.07 0.72
N MET A 185 4.59 -10.17 1.15
CA MET A 185 4.36 -11.49 0.57
C MET A 185 2.91 -11.97 0.78
N ASN A 186 2.30 -11.69 1.94
CA ASN A 186 0.90 -11.98 2.18
C ASN A 186 -0.02 -11.17 1.23
N LEU A 187 0.25 -9.88 1.05
CA LEU A 187 -0.47 -9.04 0.09
C LEU A 187 -0.32 -9.58 -1.33
N LEU A 188 0.91 -9.93 -1.72
CA LEU A 188 1.22 -10.51 -3.03
C LEU A 188 0.34 -11.73 -3.33
N PHE A 189 0.34 -12.72 -2.43
CA PHE A 189 -0.43 -13.94 -2.64
C PHE A 189 -1.94 -13.70 -2.53
N GLU A 190 -2.39 -12.78 -1.68
CA GLU A 190 -3.80 -12.43 -1.63
C GLU A 190 -4.29 -11.84 -2.95
N VAL A 191 -3.53 -10.94 -3.55
CA VAL A 191 -3.86 -10.35 -4.87
C VAL A 191 -3.74 -11.39 -6.00
N ALA A 192 -2.70 -12.21 -5.99
CA ALA A 192 -2.47 -13.21 -7.04
C ALA A 192 -3.55 -14.30 -7.09
N ASN A 193 -4.28 -14.51 -6.00
CA ASN A 193 -5.34 -15.53 -5.88
C ASN A 193 -6.77 -14.95 -6.04
N LEU A 194 -6.92 -13.67 -6.38
CA LEU A 194 -8.21 -13.07 -6.72
C LEU A 194 -8.53 -13.28 -8.20
#